data_13386c48054434b40445537fccb3bb5c
#
_entry.id   13386c48054434b40445537fccb3bb5c
#
_cell.length_a   1.000
_cell.length_b   1.000
_cell.length_c   1.000
_cell.angle_alpha   90.00
_cell.angle_beta   90.00
_cell.angle_gamma   90.00
#
_symmetry.space_group_name_H-M   'P 1'
#
loop_
_entity.id
_entity.type
_entity.pdbx_description
1 polymer ?
#
loop_
_entity_poly.entity_id
_entity_poly.type
_entity_poly.pdbx_seq_one_letter_code
_entity_poly.pdbx_strand_id
1 'polypeptide(L)'
;MMAIKDRIGVERLDANLQAFLQEFQYKQNPYPTTLDLLRHLTTGVSSEEKAFIEQQFMQITLYDLRLLEVQKTELPDGQLQLDLTIQAARLSADGKGAETEQVLDEDIDIGAFSADPDEFSADNQLLYLQKHRLKSGKQQVRVVVPKGTTYIGVDPLIKLIDRDAVDNIRKL
;
A
#
# COMPACT_ATOMS: atom_id res chain seq x y z
N MET A 1 5.92 -3.54 -7.54
CA MET A 1 5.49 -2.58 -8.60
C MET A 1 4.24 -1.78 -8.23
N MET A 2 3.21 -2.34 -7.58
CA MET A 2 2.00 -1.60 -7.16
C MET A 2 2.32 -0.39 -6.28
N ALA A 3 3.11 -0.56 -5.23
CA ALA A 3 3.53 0.52 -4.34
C ALA A 3 4.33 1.63 -5.07
N ILE A 4 5.17 1.27 -6.04
CA ILE A 4 5.91 2.23 -6.86
C ILE A 4 4.95 3.03 -7.74
N LYS A 5 4.02 2.35 -8.44
CA LYS A 5 2.97 3.00 -9.23
C LYS A 5 2.18 4.01 -8.40
N ASP A 6 1.81 3.63 -7.19
CA ASP A 6 1.05 4.47 -6.26
C ASP A 6 1.85 5.70 -5.80
N ARG A 7 3.20 5.59 -5.72
CA ARG A 7 4.09 6.65 -5.26
C ARG A 7 4.43 7.66 -6.35
N ILE A 8 4.78 7.19 -7.56
CA ILE A 8 5.29 8.05 -8.66
C ILE A 8 4.26 8.31 -9.77
N GLY A 9 3.11 7.66 -9.72
CA GLY A 9 2.05 7.73 -10.73
C GLY A 9 2.27 6.77 -11.91
N VAL A 10 1.16 6.40 -12.57
CA VAL A 10 1.17 5.43 -13.67
C VAL A 10 1.94 5.96 -14.89
N GLU A 11 1.75 7.23 -15.23
CA GLU A 11 2.37 7.81 -16.44
C GLU A 11 3.89 7.80 -16.37
N ARG A 12 4.46 8.15 -15.21
CA ARG A 12 5.91 8.13 -15.00
C ARG A 12 6.46 6.73 -14.95
N LEU A 13 5.77 5.82 -14.26
CA LEU A 13 6.16 4.41 -14.24
C LEU A 13 6.21 3.82 -15.65
N ASP A 14 5.16 4.04 -16.46
CA ASP A 14 5.07 3.51 -17.81
C ASP A 14 6.15 4.11 -18.72
N ALA A 15 6.40 5.42 -18.63
CA ALA A 15 7.46 6.08 -19.39
C ALA A 15 8.85 5.49 -19.05
N ASN A 16 9.13 5.27 -17.77
CA ASN A 16 10.40 4.69 -17.32
C ASN A 16 10.56 3.22 -17.74
N LEU A 17 9.47 2.43 -17.71
CA LEU A 17 9.47 1.06 -18.22
C LEU A 17 9.63 1.01 -19.73
N GLN A 18 8.99 1.91 -20.47
CA GLN A 18 9.18 2.02 -21.93
C GLN A 18 10.63 2.36 -22.29
N ALA A 19 11.25 3.32 -21.57
CA ALA A 19 12.65 3.68 -21.77
C ALA A 19 13.58 2.49 -21.51
N PHE A 20 13.33 1.71 -20.47
CA PHE A 20 14.06 0.47 -20.18
C PHE A 20 13.91 -0.54 -21.33
N LEU A 21 12.69 -0.79 -21.80
CA LEU A 21 12.44 -1.69 -22.91
C LEU A 21 13.10 -1.21 -24.21
N GLN A 22 13.03 0.07 -24.52
CA GLN A 22 13.68 0.65 -25.71
C GLN A 22 15.20 0.48 -25.67
N GLU A 23 15.82 0.64 -24.49
CA GLU A 23 17.27 0.46 -24.36
C GLU A 23 17.69 -1.00 -24.50
N PHE A 24 16.94 -1.95 -23.96
CA PHE A 24 17.37 -3.34 -23.83
C PHE A 24 16.65 -4.34 -24.72
N GLN A 25 15.55 -3.99 -25.38
CA GLN A 25 14.88 -4.91 -26.30
C GLN A 25 15.83 -5.42 -27.39
N TYR A 26 15.78 -6.70 -27.66
CA TYR A 26 16.61 -7.40 -28.65
C TYR A 26 18.13 -7.40 -28.37
N LYS A 27 18.61 -6.86 -27.27
CA LYS A 27 20.01 -6.97 -26.87
C LYS A 27 20.29 -8.35 -26.27
N GLN A 28 21.34 -9.00 -26.76
CA GLN A 28 21.65 -10.38 -26.35
C GLN A 28 22.87 -10.51 -25.45
N ASN A 29 23.70 -9.52 -25.31
CA ASN A 29 24.89 -9.63 -24.45
C ASN A 29 25.49 -8.24 -24.14
N PRO A 30 25.57 -7.82 -22.89
CA PRO A 30 24.99 -8.46 -21.70
C PRO A 30 23.47 -8.29 -21.62
N TYR A 31 22.78 -9.24 -20.98
CA TYR A 31 21.37 -9.08 -20.64
C TYR A 31 21.20 -8.00 -19.55
N PRO A 32 20.07 -7.27 -19.54
CA PRO A 32 19.81 -6.29 -18.50
C PRO A 32 19.68 -6.95 -17.12
N THR A 33 20.12 -6.23 -16.11
CA THR A 33 20.06 -6.63 -14.71
C THR A 33 18.97 -5.85 -13.98
N THR A 34 18.68 -6.24 -12.73
CA THR A 34 17.79 -5.47 -11.84
C THR A 34 18.33 -4.06 -11.61
N LEU A 35 19.65 -3.86 -11.62
CA LEU A 35 20.26 -2.52 -11.47
C LEU A 35 19.97 -1.62 -12.67
N ASP A 36 19.92 -2.18 -13.88
CA ASP A 36 19.53 -1.43 -15.08
C ASP A 36 18.06 -1.00 -15.00
N LEU A 37 17.18 -1.90 -14.57
CA LEU A 37 15.78 -1.56 -14.34
C LEU A 37 15.66 -0.47 -13.27
N LEU A 38 16.37 -0.60 -12.16
CA LEU A 38 16.33 0.37 -11.06
C LEU A 38 16.80 1.76 -11.51
N ARG A 39 17.84 1.82 -12.35
CA ARG A 39 18.32 3.06 -12.95
C ARG A 39 17.22 3.77 -13.75
N HIS A 40 16.45 3.04 -14.55
CA HIS A 40 15.32 3.60 -15.30
C HIS A 40 14.19 4.03 -14.38
N LEU A 41 13.78 3.18 -13.43
CA LEU A 41 12.69 3.48 -12.50
C LEU A 41 12.96 4.73 -11.64
N THR A 42 14.22 5.04 -11.39
CA THR A 42 14.63 6.22 -10.61
C THR A 42 14.92 7.45 -11.47
N THR A 43 14.67 7.41 -12.77
CA THR A 43 14.85 8.56 -13.65
C THR A 43 13.69 9.54 -13.50
N GLY A 44 14.01 10.83 -13.31
CA GLY A 44 13.02 11.90 -13.25
C GLY A 44 12.14 11.90 -12.00
N VAL A 45 12.54 11.19 -10.94
CA VAL A 45 11.85 11.15 -9.64
C VAL A 45 12.59 12.02 -8.61
N SER A 46 11.90 12.42 -7.55
CA SER A 46 12.50 13.13 -6.42
C SER A 46 13.47 12.25 -5.63
N SER A 47 14.31 12.84 -4.80
CA SER A 47 15.23 12.10 -3.93
C SER A 47 14.49 11.16 -2.96
N GLU A 48 13.33 11.56 -2.47
CA GLU A 48 12.49 10.76 -1.59
C GLU A 48 11.87 9.56 -2.32
N GLU A 49 11.32 9.79 -3.52
CA GLU A 49 10.79 8.73 -4.38
C GLU A 49 11.87 7.74 -4.79
N LYS A 50 13.07 8.24 -5.12
CA LYS A 50 14.22 7.40 -5.44
C LYS A 50 14.60 6.50 -4.26
N ALA A 51 14.74 7.05 -3.06
CA ALA A 51 15.05 6.28 -1.86
C ALA A 51 13.98 5.20 -1.60
N PHE A 52 12.70 5.54 -1.79
CA PHE A 52 11.60 4.59 -1.67
C PHE A 52 11.71 3.45 -2.70
N ILE A 53 11.95 3.77 -3.98
CA ILE A 53 12.10 2.77 -5.05
C ILE A 53 13.30 1.85 -4.75
N GLU A 54 14.46 2.43 -4.41
CA GLU A 54 15.66 1.66 -4.08
C GLU A 54 15.41 0.72 -2.89
N GLN A 55 14.71 1.16 -1.86
CA GLN A 55 14.32 0.33 -0.73
C GLN A 55 13.49 -0.88 -1.16
N GLN A 56 12.52 -0.71 -2.08
CA GLN A 56 11.67 -1.82 -2.55
C GLN A 56 12.45 -2.93 -3.28
N PHE A 57 13.63 -2.62 -3.84
CA PHE A 57 14.45 -3.59 -4.57
C PHE A 57 15.62 -4.14 -3.74
N MET A 58 16.15 -3.33 -2.82
CA MET A 58 17.40 -3.63 -2.13
C MET A 58 17.20 -4.12 -0.69
N GLN A 59 16.00 -3.98 -0.16
CA GLN A 59 15.67 -4.38 1.21
C GLN A 59 14.43 -5.28 1.24
N ILE A 60 14.43 -6.26 2.12
CA ILE A 60 13.23 -7.02 2.42
C ILE A 60 12.45 -6.21 3.46
N THR A 61 11.40 -5.54 3.01
CA THR A 61 10.53 -4.73 3.87
C THR A 61 9.19 -5.44 4.02
N LEU A 62 8.80 -5.70 5.26
CA LEU A 62 7.54 -6.33 5.62
C LEU A 62 6.73 -5.35 6.47
N TYR A 63 5.43 -5.49 6.38
CA TYR A 63 4.49 -4.77 7.23
C TYR A 63 3.72 -5.76 8.11
N ASP A 64 3.26 -5.29 9.24
CA ASP A 64 2.32 -5.98 10.12
C ASP A 64 1.26 -4.92 10.48
N LEU A 65 0.22 -4.88 9.68
CA LEU A 65 -0.90 -3.97 9.82
C LEU A 65 -2.09 -4.76 10.35
N ARG A 66 -2.79 -4.23 11.35
CA ARG A 66 -3.96 -4.92 11.92
C ARG A 66 -5.05 -3.92 12.25
N LEU A 67 -6.23 -4.18 11.76
CA LEU A 67 -7.43 -3.46 12.15
C LEU A 67 -8.06 -4.14 13.38
N LEU A 68 -7.71 -3.67 14.59
CA LEU A 68 -8.06 -4.33 15.84
C LEU A 68 -9.54 -4.14 16.20
N GLU A 69 -10.08 -2.93 16.01
CA GLU A 69 -11.44 -2.58 16.40
C GLU A 69 -11.99 -1.50 15.48
N VAL A 70 -13.29 -1.54 15.24
CA VAL A 70 -14.05 -0.52 14.54
C VAL A 70 -15.27 -0.14 15.36
N GLN A 71 -15.39 1.13 15.73
CA GLN A 71 -16.59 1.67 16.34
C GLN A 71 -17.35 2.48 15.30
N LYS A 72 -18.63 2.17 15.11
CA LYS A 72 -19.49 2.78 14.11
C LYS A 72 -20.52 3.71 14.76
N THR A 73 -20.65 4.91 14.20
CA THR A 73 -21.66 5.90 14.58
C THR A 73 -22.34 6.42 13.32
N GLU A 74 -23.65 6.37 13.28
CA GLU A 74 -24.43 6.98 12.18
C GLU A 74 -24.51 8.49 12.38
N LEU A 75 -24.22 9.24 11.33
CA LEU A 75 -24.34 10.69 11.31
C LEU A 75 -25.73 11.15 10.84
N PRO A 76 -26.17 12.37 11.19
CA PRO A 76 -27.49 12.89 10.82
C PRO A 76 -27.75 12.94 9.30
N ASP A 77 -26.71 13.03 8.49
CA ASP A 77 -26.76 13.02 7.02
C ASP A 77 -26.79 11.61 6.41
N GLY A 78 -26.78 10.60 7.26
CA GLY A 78 -26.81 9.19 6.88
C GLY A 78 -25.42 8.61 6.52
N GLN A 79 -24.34 9.38 6.63
CA GLN A 79 -22.99 8.84 6.54
C GLN A 79 -22.62 8.05 7.82
N LEU A 80 -21.54 7.30 7.74
CA LEU A 80 -21.00 6.55 8.88
C LEU A 80 -19.68 7.16 9.32
N GLN A 81 -19.58 7.56 10.56
CA GLN A 81 -18.31 7.81 11.21
C GLN A 81 -17.77 6.50 11.75
N LEU A 82 -16.54 6.18 11.40
CA LEU A 82 -15.83 5.00 11.87
C LEU A 82 -14.60 5.43 12.66
N ASP A 83 -14.51 5.01 13.91
CA ASP A 83 -13.33 5.15 14.75
C ASP A 83 -12.57 3.82 14.72
N LEU A 84 -11.44 3.81 14.03
CA LEU A 84 -10.60 2.65 13.77
C LEU A 84 -9.49 2.57 14.79
N THR A 85 -9.30 1.43 15.44
CA THR A 85 -8.11 1.15 16.23
C THR A 85 -7.18 0.27 15.40
N ILE A 86 -6.02 0.82 15.02
CA ILE A 86 -5.06 0.18 14.12
C ILE A 86 -3.76 -0.08 14.89
N GLN A 87 -3.21 -1.28 14.74
CA GLN A 87 -1.82 -1.59 15.09
C GLN A 87 -1.03 -1.62 13.80
N ALA A 88 0.12 -0.95 13.77
CA ALA A 88 0.97 -0.91 12.60
C ALA A 88 2.45 -1.06 12.98
N ALA A 89 3.16 -1.91 12.24
CA ALA A 89 4.61 -2.06 12.35
C ALA A 89 5.22 -2.23 10.96
N ARG A 90 6.47 -1.78 10.82
CA ARG A 90 7.31 -2.03 9.65
C ARG A 90 8.57 -2.77 10.10
N LEU A 91 8.95 -3.80 9.36
CA LEU A 91 10.10 -4.62 9.65
C LEU A 91 11.02 -4.66 8.42
N SER A 92 12.31 -4.71 8.66
CA SER A 92 13.29 -5.12 7.66
C SER A 92 13.80 -6.51 8.00
N ALA A 93 13.92 -7.37 6.99
CA ALA A 93 14.50 -8.69 7.17
C ALA A 93 15.85 -8.77 6.44
N ASP A 94 16.79 -9.52 7.02
CA ASP A 94 18.02 -9.90 6.34
C ASP A 94 17.77 -11.15 5.46
N GLY A 95 18.75 -11.51 4.62
CA GLY A 95 18.66 -12.68 3.75
C GLY A 95 18.65 -14.02 4.51
N LYS A 96 18.71 -14.03 5.85
CA LYS A 96 18.67 -15.22 6.71
C LYS A 96 17.38 -15.31 7.52
N GLY A 97 16.49 -14.32 7.39
CA GLY A 97 15.21 -14.27 8.07
C GLY A 97 15.24 -13.60 9.45
N ALA A 98 16.34 -12.99 9.86
CA ALA A 98 16.35 -12.15 11.06
C ALA A 98 15.66 -10.82 10.75
N GLU A 99 14.69 -10.45 11.57
CA GLU A 99 13.88 -9.25 11.40
C GLU A 99 14.23 -8.19 12.43
N THR A 100 14.17 -6.94 11.99
CA THR A 100 14.39 -5.76 12.82
C THR A 100 13.25 -4.78 12.60
N GLU A 101 12.60 -4.36 13.69
CA GLU A 101 11.57 -3.34 13.62
C GLU A 101 12.16 -2.00 13.18
N GLN A 102 11.49 -1.37 12.23
CA GLN A 102 11.82 -0.06 11.69
C GLN A 102 10.74 0.95 12.06
N VAL A 103 11.12 2.22 12.14
CA VAL A 103 10.12 3.27 12.35
C VAL A 103 9.18 3.31 11.14
N LEU A 104 7.89 3.13 11.40
CA LEU A 104 6.83 3.40 10.45
C LEU A 104 6.35 4.84 10.67
N ASP A 105 6.34 5.63 9.63
CA ASP A 105 5.71 6.96 9.56
C ASP A 105 5.38 7.22 8.08
N GLU A 106 4.30 6.59 7.59
CA GLU A 106 3.97 6.51 6.16
C GLU A 106 2.49 6.76 5.91
N ASP A 107 2.17 7.20 4.69
CA ASP A 107 0.81 7.35 4.21
C ASP A 107 0.30 6.02 3.66
N ILE A 108 -0.63 5.39 4.38
CA ILE A 108 -1.20 4.09 4.06
C ILE A 108 -2.69 4.26 3.75
N ASP A 109 -3.17 3.53 2.76
CA ASP A 109 -4.56 3.60 2.34
C ASP A 109 -5.50 3.01 3.41
N ILE A 110 -6.59 3.72 3.66
CA ILE A 110 -7.77 3.19 4.33
C ILE A 110 -8.90 3.18 3.30
N GLY A 111 -9.53 2.03 3.12
CA GLY A 111 -10.59 1.87 2.12
C GLY A 111 -11.85 1.23 2.69
N ALA A 112 -13.00 1.68 2.19
CA ALA A 112 -14.30 1.18 2.56
C ALA A 112 -15.07 0.65 1.34
N PHE A 113 -15.82 -0.44 1.52
CA PHE A 113 -16.47 -1.18 0.45
C PHE A 113 -17.93 -1.48 0.78
N SER A 114 -18.76 -1.64 -0.27
CA SER A 114 -20.16 -2.06 -0.16
C SER A 114 -20.34 -3.56 0.01
N ALA A 115 -19.33 -4.37 -0.35
CA ALA A 115 -19.30 -5.83 -0.21
C ALA A 115 -17.88 -6.29 0.16
N ASP A 116 -17.73 -7.59 0.39
CA ASP A 116 -16.43 -8.17 0.73
C ASP A 116 -15.41 -7.92 -0.40
N PRO A 117 -14.29 -7.23 -0.14
CA PRO A 117 -13.31 -6.93 -1.17
C PRO A 117 -12.60 -8.17 -1.71
N ASP A 118 -12.58 -9.30 -0.97
CA ASP A 118 -11.98 -10.56 -1.41
C ASP A 118 -12.92 -11.37 -2.33
N GLU A 119 -14.22 -11.06 -2.31
CA GLU A 119 -15.18 -11.67 -3.23
C GLU A 119 -15.23 -10.90 -4.54
N PHE A 120 -14.86 -11.55 -5.64
CA PHE A 120 -14.95 -10.98 -6.98
C PHE A 120 -16.40 -10.87 -7.42
N SER A 121 -17.09 -9.79 -7.08
CA SER A 121 -18.46 -9.53 -7.50
C SER A 121 -18.57 -8.16 -8.18
N ALA A 122 -19.51 -8.04 -9.12
CA ALA A 122 -19.83 -6.76 -9.76
C ALA A 122 -20.39 -5.72 -8.77
N ASP A 123 -20.85 -6.17 -7.61
CA ASP A 123 -21.44 -5.34 -6.56
C ASP A 123 -20.41 -4.82 -5.56
N ASN A 124 -19.15 -5.31 -5.64
CA ASN A 124 -18.07 -4.84 -4.78
C ASN A 124 -17.61 -3.46 -5.24
N GLN A 125 -18.18 -2.43 -4.64
CA GLN A 125 -17.83 -1.05 -4.93
C GLN A 125 -16.91 -0.50 -3.86
N LEU A 126 -15.80 0.05 -4.29
CA LEU A 126 -14.94 0.88 -3.48
C LEU A 126 -15.63 2.23 -3.25
N LEU A 127 -16.10 2.47 -2.03
CA LEU A 127 -16.88 3.67 -1.67
C LEU A 127 -16.00 4.79 -1.11
N TYR A 128 -14.85 4.43 -0.55
CA TYR A 128 -13.89 5.35 0.03
C TYR A 128 -12.48 4.78 -0.10
N LEU A 129 -11.52 5.62 -0.48
CA LEU A 129 -10.10 5.28 -0.47
C LEU A 129 -9.30 6.56 -0.26
N GLN A 130 -8.65 6.68 0.89
CA GLN A 130 -7.77 7.82 1.21
C GLN A 130 -6.54 7.37 1.98
N LYS A 131 -5.45 8.10 1.78
CA LYS A 131 -4.20 7.91 2.53
C LYS A 131 -4.30 8.57 3.90
N HIS A 132 -3.91 7.83 4.91
CA HIS A 132 -3.80 8.30 6.28
C HIS A 132 -2.39 8.07 6.80
N ARG A 133 -1.86 9.08 7.49
CA ARG A 133 -0.53 8.98 8.10
C ARG A 133 -0.58 8.02 9.27
N LEU A 134 0.04 6.85 9.13
CA LEU A 134 0.17 5.84 10.17
C LEU A 134 1.59 5.81 10.73
N LYS A 135 1.69 5.56 12.04
CA LYS A 135 2.97 5.44 12.75
C LYS A 135 3.08 4.07 13.40
N SER A 136 4.30 3.71 13.82
CA SER A 136 4.52 2.48 14.58
C SER A 136 3.66 2.44 15.84
N GLY A 137 3.08 1.27 16.11
CA GLY A 137 2.30 0.99 17.32
C GLY A 137 0.80 1.14 17.14
N LYS A 138 0.10 1.16 18.27
CA LYS A 138 -1.36 1.25 18.33
C LYS A 138 -1.82 2.70 18.25
N GLN A 139 -2.77 2.98 17.37
CA GLN A 139 -3.30 4.32 17.15
C GLN A 139 -4.77 4.30 16.75
N GLN A 140 -5.41 5.47 16.84
CA GLN A 140 -6.79 5.66 16.41
C GLN A 140 -6.84 6.57 15.19
N VAL A 141 -7.65 6.17 14.21
CA VAL A 141 -7.94 6.94 13.00
C VAL A 141 -9.44 7.06 12.85
N ARG A 142 -9.92 8.27 12.62
CA ARG A 142 -11.33 8.55 12.35
C ARG A 142 -11.52 8.81 10.87
N VAL A 143 -12.51 8.12 10.29
CA VAL A 143 -12.93 8.34 8.90
C VAL A 143 -14.43 8.51 8.82
N VAL A 144 -14.90 9.26 7.83
CA VAL A 144 -16.32 9.36 7.48
C VAL A 144 -16.50 8.73 6.10
N VAL A 145 -17.37 7.75 6.04
CA VAL A 145 -17.58 6.95 4.83
C VAL A 145 -19.05 6.98 4.41
N PRO A 146 -19.37 6.72 3.12
CA PRO A 146 -20.73 6.73 2.63
C PRO A 146 -21.64 5.69 3.31
N LYS A 147 -22.92 5.99 3.34
CA LYS A 147 -23.96 5.00 3.67
C LYS A 147 -23.85 3.79 2.74
N GLY A 148 -24.06 2.60 3.28
CA GLY A 148 -23.94 1.36 2.51
C GLY A 148 -22.56 0.71 2.62
N THR A 149 -21.62 1.32 3.35
CA THR A 149 -20.35 0.68 3.69
C THR A 149 -20.61 -0.53 4.58
N THR A 150 -20.09 -1.68 4.18
CA THR A 150 -20.18 -2.93 4.93
C THR A 150 -18.84 -3.51 5.34
N TYR A 151 -17.75 -3.08 4.68
CA TYR A 151 -16.37 -3.45 5.01
C TYR A 151 -15.47 -2.22 5.05
N ILE A 152 -14.49 -2.27 5.92
CA ILE A 152 -13.43 -1.27 6.06
C ILE A 152 -12.08 -1.98 6.21
N GLY A 153 -11.02 -1.43 5.62
CA GLY A 153 -9.69 -2.02 5.71
C GLY A 153 -8.55 -1.02 5.67
N VAL A 154 -7.41 -1.45 6.18
CA VAL A 154 -6.10 -0.80 6.08
C VAL A 154 -5.31 -1.51 5.00
N ASP A 155 -4.70 -0.79 4.07
CA ASP A 155 -4.09 -1.32 2.85
C ASP A 155 -4.95 -2.39 2.13
N PRO A 156 -6.25 -2.13 1.92
CA PRO A 156 -7.20 -3.15 1.44
C PRO A 156 -6.94 -3.58 -0.01
N LEU A 157 -6.08 -2.86 -0.74
CA LEU A 157 -5.66 -3.19 -2.11
C LEU A 157 -4.33 -3.96 -2.15
N ILE A 158 -3.82 -4.37 -0.99
CA ILE A 158 -2.60 -5.18 -0.81
C ILE A 158 -1.43 -4.58 -1.60
N LYS A 159 -1.16 -3.29 -1.41
CA LYS A 159 -0.04 -2.59 -2.04
C LYS A 159 1.28 -2.83 -1.32
N LEU A 160 1.20 -3.15 -0.03
CA LEU A 160 2.32 -3.45 0.85
C LEU A 160 2.46 -4.96 1.04
N ILE A 161 3.65 -5.40 1.42
CA ILE A 161 3.91 -6.82 1.73
C ILE A 161 3.61 -7.02 3.21
N ASP A 162 2.35 -7.30 3.50
CA ASP A 162 1.89 -7.60 4.85
C ASP A 162 2.05 -9.08 5.18
N ARG A 163 2.31 -9.38 6.45
CA ARG A 163 2.43 -10.75 6.95
C ARG A 163 1.12 -11.51 6.97
N ASP A 164 0.04 -10.79 7.29
CA ASP A 164 -1.31 -11.34 7.37
C ASP A 164 -2.33 -10.28 6.92
N ALA A 165 -2.54 -10.18 5.61
CA ALA A 165 -3.47 -9.20 5.05
C ALA A 165 -4.94 -9.48 5.41
N VAL A 166 -5.26 -10.66 5.99
CA VAL A 166 -6.64 -11.03 6.36
C VAL A 166 -7.12 -10.21 7.56
N ASP A 167 -6.23 -9.87 8.51
CA ASP A 167 -6.60 -9.09 9.70
C ASP A 167 -6.62 -7.56 9.45
N ASN A 168 -6.32 -7.15 8.22
CA ASN A 168 -6.40 -5.76 7.77
C ASN A 168 -7.82 -5.30 7.46
N ILE A 169 -8.77 -6.21 7.25
CA ILE A 169 -10.12 -5.93 6.80
C ILE A 169 -11.13 -6.41 7.84
N ARG A 170 -12.17 -5.60 8.03
CA ARG A 170 -13.28 -5.94 8.94
C ARG A 170 -14.63 -5.64 8.30
N LYS A 171 -15.56 -6.55 8.56
CA LYS A 171 -17.00 -6.33 8.34
C LYS A 171 -17.56 -5.45 9.44
N LEU A 172 -18.42 -4.49 9.08
CA LEU A 172 -19.05 -3.50 9.97
C LEU A 172 -20.36 -3.99 10.62
#